data_9301414127fceba1f53e168bde21e504
#
_entry.id   9301414127fceba1f53e168bde21e504
#
_cell.length_a   1.000
_cell.length_b   1.000
_cell.length_c   1.000
_cell.angle_alpha   90.00
_cell.angle_beta   90.00
_cell.angle_gamma   90.00
#
_symmetry.space_group_name_H-M   'P 1'
#
loop_
_entity.id
_entity.type
_entity.pdbx_description
1 polymer ?
#
loop_
_entity_poly.entity_id
_entity_poly.type
_entity_poly.pdbx_seq_one_letter_code
_entity_poly.pdbx_strand_id
1 'polypeptide(L)'
;MTESASSKDQQPYERFTLKMAVELAAPHTWPASILPVLVATSCAVVHSPALDVLMVCALLTICILMQASVNTFNDYYDFVKGADSEEDNVDITDAVLVYNHINPASALRLAIGLLVAAFAIGVYVIYCAGWIPLVLGIIGAVIVIAYSAGKTPISYLPIGEVVSGFVMGGLIPLACYQVLTGELDFVVLVWSIPTIIGIGLIMMTNNTCDIEKDIEVSRRTLPTLLGRPRARKLYHALVFCWLAAIVVVVAVFFPRGAIILVFALLASYPLLKALLTNPLAPPTRIGAMAQICSVNIELGSFYAAAIFASSAIAFIA
;
A
#
# COMPACT_ATOMS: atom_id res chain seq x y z
N MET A 1 -28.00 30.21 17.36
CA MET A 1 -27.15 30.94 16.41
C MET A 1 -26.68 29.93 15.37
N THR A 2 -27.46 29.83 14.30
CA THR A 2 -27.34 28.86 13.21
C THR A 2 -27.20 29.68 11.93
N GLU A 3 -25.99 30.08 11.55
CA GLU A 3 -25.81 30.87 10.32
C GLU A 3 -24.40 30.78 9.66
N SER A 4 -23.62 29.71 9.88
CA SER A 4 -22.34 29.57 9.19
C SER A 4 -22.20 28.38 8.24
N ALA A 5 -23.18 27.49 8.17
CA ALA A 5 -23.13 26.30 7.29
C ALA A 5 -23.70 26.54 5.87
N SER A 6 -24.25 27.72 5.57
CA SER A 6 -25.07 27.95 4.37
C SER A 6 -24.37 28.59 3.17
N SER A 7 -23.12 29.02 3.24
CA SER A 7 -22.51 29.81 2.14
C SER A 7 -21.58 29.00 1.20
N LYS A 8 -20.99 27.92 1.66
CA LYS A 8 -20.13 27.06 0.78
C LYS A 8 -20.97 26.21 -0.19
N ASP A 9 -22.19 25.80 0.20
CA ASP A 9 -23.08 24.95 -0.66
C ASP A 9 -23.70 25.65 -1.88
N GLN A 10 -23.51 26.96 -2.03
CA GLN A 10 -24.08 27.73 -3.17
C GLN A 10 -23.04 28.12 -4.23
N GLN A 11 -21.76 27.80 -4.05
CA GLN A 11 -20.75 28.06 -5.09
C GLN A 11 -20.73 26.91 -6.11
N PRO A 12 -20.60 27.21 -7.42
CA PRO A 12 -20.45 26.16 -8.43
C PRO A 12 -19.13 25.41 -8.17
N TYR A 13 -19.18 24.07 -8.31
CA TYR A 13 -17.99 23.25 -8.20
C TYR A 13 -16.89 23.71 -9.15
N GLU A 14 -15.66 23.65 -8.70
CA GLU A 14 -14.48 23.87 -9.54
C GLU A 14 -14.37 22.81 -10.63
N ARG A 15 -13.73 23.19 -11.74
CA ARG A 15 -13.48 22.25 -12.83
C ARG A 15 -12.48 21.18 -12.40
N PHE A 16 -12.89 19.92 -12.50
CA PHE A 16 -12.00 18.79 -12.24
C PHE A 16 -10.82 18.79 -13.22
N THR A 17 -9.58 18.82 -12.69
CA THR A 17 -8.35 18.94 -13.48
C THR A 17 -7.53 17.65 -13.44
N LEU A 18 -6.61 17.47 -14.42
CA LEU A 18 -5.67 16.36 -14.40
C LEU A 18 -4.77 16.37 -13.14
N LYS A 19 -4.41 17.56 -12.66
CA LYS A 19 -3.63 17.71 -11.42
C LYS A 19 -4.39 17.09 -10.24
N MET A 20 -5.65 17.44 -10.05
CA MET A 20 -6.51 16.88 -9.00
C MET A 20 -6.70 15.37 -9.16
N ALA A 21 -6.80 14.87 -10.39
CA ALA A 21 -6.88 13.43 -10.64
C ALA A 21 -5.60 12.69 -10.23
N VAL A 22 -4.43 13.27 -10.45
CA VAL A 22 -3.14 12.72 -10.01
C VAL A 22 -3.00 12.80 -8.50
N GLU A 23 -3.41 13.91 -7.88
CA GLU A 23 -3.41 14.07 -6.41
C GLU A 23 -4.33 13.02 -5.76
N LEU A 24 -5.55 12.82 -6.24
CA LEU A 24 -6.47 11.76 -5.79
C LEU A 24 -5.90 10.35 -5.95
N ALA A 25 -5.10 10.12 -6.99
CA ALA A 25 -4.40 8.85 -7.19
C ALA A 25 -3.23 8.62 -6.21
N ALA A 26 -2.80 9.66 -5.48
CA ALA A 26 -1.76 9.67 -4.44
C ALA A 26 -0.49 8.90 -4.85
N PRO A 27 0.29 9.36 -5.85
CA PRO A 27 1.46 8.63 -6.39
C PRO A 27 2.52 8.30 -5.35
N HIS A 28 2.62 9.07 -4.26
CA HIS A 28 3.56 8.83 -3.17
C HIS A 28 3.30 7.51 -2.43
N THR A 29 2.10 6.93 -2.55
CA THR A 29 1.73 5.64 -1.96
C THR A 29 1.97 4.44 -2.91
N TRP A 30 2.16 4.67 -4.23
CA TRP A 30 2.31 3.59 -5.23
C TRP A 30 3.45 2.62 -4.95
N PRO A 31 4.55 3.00 -4.29
CA PRO A 31 5.57 2.03 -3.88
C PRO A 31 5.02 0.84 -3.09
N ALA A 32 3.93 1.03 -2.33
CA ALA A 32 3.29 -0.05 -1.59
C ALA A 32 2.66 -1.15 -2.50
N SER A 33 2.36 -0.84 -3.76
CA SER A 33 1.90 -1.82 -4.76
C SER A 33 3.00 -2.23 -5.74
N ILE A 34 3.98 -1.36 -6.01
CA ILE A 34 5.11 -1.64 -6.91
C ILE A 34 6.07 -2.65 -6.28
N LEU A 35 6.45 -2.45 -5.02
CA LEU A 35 7.42 -3.31 -4.34
C LEU A 35 7.00 -4.79 -4.29
N PRO A 36 5.74 -5.14 -3.97
CA PRO A 36 5.27 -6.52 -4.04
C PRO A 36 5.42 -7.16 -5.42
N VAL A 37 5.16 -6.40 -6.50
CA VAL A 37 5.36 -6.88 -7.87
C VAL A 37 6.85 -7.12 -8.16
N LEU A 38 7.73 -6.21 -7.72
CA LEU A 38 9.18 -6.38 -7.88
C LEU A 38 9.70 -7.60 -7.13
N VAL A 39 9.22 -7.83 -5.89
CA VAL A 39 9.56 -9.03 -5.11
C VAL A 39 9.09 -10.29 -5.83
N ALA A 40 7.85 -10.34 -6.29
CA ALA A 40 7.32 -11.47 -7.04
C ALA A 40 8.10 -11.72 -8.34
N THR A 41 8.43 -10.67 -9.08
CA THR A 41 9.25 -10.73 -10.29
C THR A 41 10.63 -11.31 -9.99
N SER A 42 11.28 -10.83 -8.92
CA SER A 42 12.58 -11.35 -8.50
C SER A 42 12.52 -12.83 -8.11
N CYS A 43 11.46 -13.26 -7.40
CA CYS A 43 11.22 -14.67 -7.07
C CYS A 43 10.99 -15.50 -8.35
N ALA A 44 10.20 -15.00 -9.29
CA ALA A 44 9.93 -15.68 -10.55
C ALA A 44 11.22 -15.90 -11.37
N VAL A 45 12.09 -14.89 -11.45
CA VAL A 45 13.38 -14.96 -12.17
C VAL A 45 14.33 -16.00 -11.55
N VAL A 46 14.28 -16.20 -10.22
CA VAL A 46 15.08 -17.23 -9.55
C VAL A 46 14.67 -18.63 -9.97
N HIS A 47 13.36 -18.87 -10.20
CA HIS A 47 12.80 -20.20 -10.51
C HIS A 47 12.58 -20.42 -12.01
N SER A 48 12.38 -19.34 -12.77
CA SER A 48 12.17 -19.40 -14.23
C SER A 48 12.98 -18.28 -14.90
N PRO A 49 14.08 -18.62 -15.60
CA PRO A 49 14.95 -17.60 -16.20
C PRO A 49 14.34 -16.88 -17.41
N ALA A 50 13.22 -17.36 -17.95
CA ALA A 50 12.50 -16.72 -19.05
C ALA A 50 11.47 -15.70 -18.49
N LEU A 51 11.85 -14.43 -18.41
CA LEU A 51 10.98 -13.37 -17.95
C LEU A 51 10.25 -12.69 -19.11
N ASP A 52 8.91 -12.70 -19.08
CA ASP A 52 8.10 -11.88 -19.98
C ASP A 52 8.00 -10.44 -19.44
N VAL A 53 8.81 -9.54 -20.01
CA VAL A 53 8.85 -8.13 -19.61
C VAL A 53 7.51 -7.43 -19.86
N LEU A 54 6.79 -7.78 -20.93
CA LEU A 54 5.47 -7.19 -21.20
C LEU A 54 4.48 -7.56 -20.10
N MET A 55 4.52 -8.81 -19.65
CA MET A 55 3.68 -9.28 -18.55
C MET A 55 4.02 -8.58 -17.24
N VAL A 56 5.31 -8.38 -16.93
CA VAL A 56 5.72 -7.58 -15.74
C VAL A 56 5.20 -6.16 -15.83
N CYS A 57 5.31 -5.50 -16.99
CA CYS A 57 4.75 -4.17 -17.19
C CYS A 57 3.24 -4.13 -17.01
N ALA A 58 2.51 -5.14 -17.52
CA ALA A 58 1.07 -5.25 -17.34
C ALA A 58 0.69 -5.39 -15.85
N LEU A 59 1.38 -6.26 -15.10
CA LEU A 59 1.16 -6.45 -13.67
C LEU A 59 1.45 -5.18 -12.86
N LEU A 60 2.56 -4.50 -13.14
CA LEU A 60 2.88 -3.21 -12.51
C LEU A 60 1.78 -2.17 -12.77
N THR A 61 1.33 -2.07 -14.03
CA THR A 61 0.28 -1.12 -14.40
C THR A 61 -1.04 -1.44 -13.69
N ILE A 62 -1.45 -2.71 -13.65
CA ILE A 62 -2.66 -3.14 -12.92
C ILE A 62 -2.56 -2.75 -11.44
N CYS A 63 -1.44 -3.07 -10.78
CA CYS A 63 -1.27 -2.80 -9.36
C CYS A 63 -1.25 -1.30 -9.04
N ILE A 64 -0.63 -0.48 -9.89
CA ILE A 64 -0.65 0.99 -9.76
C ILE A 64 -2.07 1.53 -9.96
N LEU A 65 -2.81 1.07 -10.97
CA LEU A 65 -4.19 1.50 -11.21
C LEU A 65 -5.12 1.11 -10.06
N MET A 66 -4.97 -0.10 -9.54
CA MET A 66 -5.74 -0.54 -8.37
C MET A 66 -5.41 0.28 -7.13
N GLN A 67 -4.13 0.57 -6.87
CA GLN A 67 -3.71 1.42 -5.76
C GLN A 67 -4.28 2.84 -5.89
N ALA A 68 -4.17 3.44 -7.08
CA ALA A 68 -4.75 4.75 -7.36
C ALA A 68 -6.28 4.76 -7.18
N SER A 69 -6.96 3.68 -7.58
CA SER A 69 -8.40 3.50 -7.35
C SER A 69 -8.73 3.46 -5.85
N VAL A 70 -7.98 2.67 -5.05
CA VAL A 70 -8.17 2.60 -3.58
C VAL A 70 -8.02 3.97 -2.94
N ASN A 71 -6.96 4.70 -3.26
CA ASN A 71 -6.71 6.02 -2.71
C ASN A 71 -7.86 6.99 -3.03
N THR A 72 -8.30 6.98 -4.29
CA THR A 72 -9.43 7.82 -4.74
C THR A 72 -10.74 7.43 -4.05
N PHE A 73 -11.00 6.13 -3.81
CA PHE A 73 -12.15 5.67 -3.01
C PHE A 73 -12.04 6.11 -1.55
N ASN A 74 -10.86 6.03 -0.94
CA ASN A 74 -10.63 6.47 0.44
C ASN A 74 -10.96 7.95 0.59
N ASP A 75 -10.36 8.83 -0.24
CA ASP A 75 -10.62 10.28 -0.21
C ASP A 75 -12.13 10.56 -0.41
N TYR A 76 -12.77 9.88 -1.38
CA TYR A 76 -14.22 10.03 -1.59
C TYR A 76 -15.05 9.64 -0.36
N TYR A 77 -14.80 8.46 0.22
CA TYR A 77 -15.61 7.97 1.32
C TYR A 77 -15.32 8.69 2.63
N ASP A 78 -14.08 9.08 2.89
CA ASP A 78 -13.72 9.84 4.08
C ASP A 78 -14.31 11.26 4.03
N PHE A 79 -14.31 11.89 2.84
CA PHE A 79 -15.01 13.15 2.61
C PHE A 79 -16.54 13.02 2.83
N VAL A 80 -17.19 12.04 2.19
CA VAL A 80 -18.66 11.87 2.28
C VAL A 80 -19.12 11.51 3.70
N LYS A 81 -18.30 10.80 4.47
CA LYS A 81 -18.56 10.44 5.87
C LYS A 81 -18.18 11.55 6.86
N GLY A 82 -17.52 12.62 6.41
CA GLY A 82 -17.01 13.67 7.27
C GLY A 82 -15.88 13.21 8.19
N ALA A 83 -15.12 12.20 7.75
CA ALA A 83 -13.99 11.68 8.50
C ALA A 83 -12.73 12.54 8.36
N ASP A 84 -12.63 13.34 7.29
CA ASP A 84 -11.52 14.26 7.03
C ASP A 84 -11.97 15.71 7.12
N SER A 85 -11.15 16.55 7.75
CA SER A 85 -11.33 18.00 7.84
C SER A 85 -10.01 18.75 7.65
N GLU A 86 -10.06 20.05 7.38
CA GLU A 86 -8.86 20.90 7.26
C GLU A 86 -8.03 20.95 8.56
N GLU A 87 -8.63 20.61 9.72
CA GLU A 87 -7.99 20.66 11.03
C GLU A 87 -7.18 19.39 11.36
N ASP A 88 -7.33 18.32 10.56
CA ASP A 88 -6.76 17.00 10.86
C ASP A 88 -5.28 16.82 10.51
N ASN A 89 -4.59 17.86 10.01
CA ASN A 89 -3.20 17.77 9.53
C ASN A 89 -2.98 16.65 8.48
N VAL A 90 -3.99 16.38 7.66
CA VAL A 90 -3.89 15.49 6.53
C VAL A 90 -3.14 16.21 5.40
N ASP A 91 -2.27 15.49 4.68
CA ASP A 91 -1.62 16.08 3.52
C ASP A 91 -2.67 16.45 2.46
N ILE A 92 -2.45 17.57 1.75
CA ILE A 92 -3.35 18.04 0.70
C ILE A 92 -3.58 16.95 -0.38
N THR A 93 -2.59 16.10 -0.61
CA THR A 93 -2.67 14.99 -1.57
C THR A 93 -3.39 13.76 -1.04
N ASP A 94 -3.72 13.71 0.25
CA ASP A 94 -4.47 12.63 0.90
C ASP A 94 -5.92 13.01 1.21
N ALA A 95 -6.29 14.28 1.06
CA ALA A 95 -7.63 14.81 1.32
C ALA A 95 -8.02 15.87 0.27
N VAL A 96 -7.91 15.50 -1.00
CA VAL A 96 -8.10 16.43 -2.14
C VAL A 96 -9.50 17.04 -2.15
N LEU A 97 -10.54 16.25 -1.81
CA LEU A 97 -11.92 16.71 -1.75
C LEU A 97 -12.16 17.71 -0.61
N VAL A 98 -11.39 17.65 0.48
CA VAL A 98 -11.49 18.60 1.60
C VAL A 98 -10.95 19.97 1.21
N TYR A 99 -9.80 19.98 0.50
CA TYR A 99 -9.08 21.23 0.17
C TYR A 99 -9.54 21.85 -1.15
N ASN A 100 -10.27 21.13 -1.99
CA ASN A 100 -10.76 21.64 -3.28
C ASN A 100 -12.28 21.52 -3.37
N HIS A 101 -12.94 22.56 -3.82
CA HIS A 101 -14.40 22.56 -4.00
C HIS A 101 -14.82 21.89 -5.32
N ILE A 102 -14.54 20.58 -5.44
CA ILE A 102 -14.87 19.77 -6.62
C ILE A 102 -16.07 18.85 -6.35
N ASN A 103 -16.78 18.48 -7.43
CA ASN A 103 -17.90 17.54 -7.30
C ASN A 103 -17.39 16.15 -6.87
N PRO A 104 -17.80 15.61 -5.71
CA PRO A 104 -17.36 14.30 -5.23
C PRO A 104 -17.65 13.15 -6.22
N ALA A 105 -18.73 13.27 -7.02
CA ALA A 105 -19.02 12.30 -8.07
C ALA A 105 -17.91 12.21 -9.14
N SER A 106 -17.06 13.22 -9.29
CA SER A 106 -15.91 13.17 -10.19
C SER A 106 -14.81 12.27 -9.66
N ALA A 107 -14.53 12.32 -8.34
CA ALA A 107 -13.61 11.40 -7.67
C ALA A 107 -14.12 9.95 -7.75
N LEU A 108 -15.40 9.73 -7.47
CA LEU A 108 -15.99 8.39 -7.57
C LEU A 108 -15.90 7.83 -9.01
N ARG A 109 -16.18 8.66 -10.04
CA ARG A 109 -16.01 8.24 -11.44
C ARG A 109 -14.57 7.92 -11.80
N LEU A 110 -13.62 8.70 -11.29
CA LEU A 110 -12.19 8.42 -11.45
C LEU A 110 -11.82 7.07 -10.82
N ALA A 111 -12.20 6.83 -9.56
CA ALA A 111 -11.92 5.57 -8.86
C ALA A 111 -12.43 4.35 -9.62
N ILE A 112 -13.70 4.41 -10.08
CA ILE A 112 -14.31 3.34 -10.89
C ILE A 112 -13.58 3.20 -12.22
N GLY A 113 -13.26 4.30 -12.91
CA GLY A 113 -12.54 4.30 -14.18
C GLY A 113 -11.16 3.65 -14.08
N LEU A 114 -10.40 3.95 -13.02
CA LEU A 114 -9.10 3.33 -12.74
C LEU A 114 -9.24 1.81 -12.51
N LEU A 115 -10.24 1.38 -11.74
CA LEU A 115 -10.52 -0.03 -11.50
C LEU A 115 -10.88 -0.76 -12.79
N VAL A 116 -11.76 -0.17 -13.61
CA VAL A 116 -12.15 -0.72 -14.92
C VAL A 116 -10.94 -0.81 -15.86
N ALA A 117 -10.08 0.21 -15.88
CA ALA A 117 -8.84 0.17 -16.66
C ALA A 117 -7.90 -0.97 -16.20
N ALA A 118 -7.76 -1.18 -14.88
CA ALA A 118 -6.98 -2.31 -14.34
C ALA A 118 -7.55 -3.65 -14.82
N PHE A 119 -8.87 -3.85 -14.77
CA PHE A 119 -9.52 -5.07 -15.27
C PHE A 119 -9.41 -5.23 -16.79
N ALA A 120 -9.45 -4.15 -17.56
CA ALA A 120 -9.25 -4.21 -19.01
C ALA A 120 -7.87 -4.75 -19.39
N ILE A 121 -6.81 -4.30 -18.68
CA ILE A 121 -5.45 -4.88 -18.83
C ILE A 121 -5.44 -6.32 -18.29
N GLY A 122 -6.17 -6.58 -17.20
CA GLY A 122 -6.32 -7.90 -16.61
C GLY A 122 -6.89 -8.95 -17.56
N VAL A 123 -7.70 -8.55 -18.55
CA VAL A 123 -8.19 -9.47 -19.61
C VAL A 123 -7.02 -10.08 -20.40
N TYR A 124 -5.99 -9.28 -20.73
CA TYR A 124 -4.78 -9.79 -21.37
C TYR A 124 -4.05 -10.78 -20.47
N VAL A 125 -3.89 -10.46 -19.18
CA VAL A 125 -3.24 -11.35 -18.20
C VAL A 125 -3.99 -12.68 -18.09
N ILE A 126 -5.34 -12.64 -18.00
CA ILE A 126 -6.18 -13.84 -17.92
C ILE A 126 -6.07 -14.68 -19.18
N TYR A 127 -6.03 -14.05 -20.36
CA TYR A 127 -5.86 -14.74 -21.63
C TYR A 127 -4.53 -15.52 -21.69
N CYS A 128 -3.44 -14.94 -21.15
CA CYS A 128 -2.10 -15.56 -21.16
C CYS A 128 -1.90 -16.58 -20.01
N ALA A 129 -2.34 -16.26 -18.79
CA ALA A 129 -2.03 -17.01 -17.57
C ALA A 129 -3.21 -17.84 -17.02
N GLY A 130 -4.36 -17.82 -17.71
CA GLY A 130 -5.54 -18.57 -17.32
C GLY A 130 -6.43 -17.88 -16.27
N TRP A 131 -7.33 -18.65 -15.67
CA TRP A 131 -8.39 -18.11 -14.81
C TRP A 131 -7.97 -17.79 -13.36
N ILE A 132 -6.84 -18.31 -12.89
CA ILE A 132 -6.36 -18.07 -11.51
C ILE A 132 -6.18 -16.59 -11.22
N PRO A 133 -5.53 -15.77 -12.08
CA PRO A 133 -5.42 -14.33 -11.89
C PRO A 133 -6.77 -13.61 -11.81
N LEU A 134 -7.78 -14.11 -12.53
CA LEU A 134 -9.13 -13.54 -12.45
C LEU A 134 -9.72 -13.72 -11.05
N VAL A 135 -9.61 -14.90 -10.47
CA VAL A 135 -10.11 -15.15 -9.10
C VAL A 135 -9.39 -14.28 -8.07
N LEU A 136 -8.05 -14.22 -8.14
CA LEU A 136 -7.25 -13.38 -7.24
C LEU A 136 -7.56 -11.89 -7.44
N GLY A 137 -7.74 -11.45 -8.70
CA GLY A 137 -8.13 -10.09 -9.03
C GLY A 137 -9.52 -9.70 -8.51
N ILE A 138 -10.52 -10.61 -8.60
CA ILE A 138 -11.86 -10.40 -8.04
C ILE A 138 -11.77 -10.30 -6.50
N ILE A 139 -11.04 -11.20 -5.85
CA ILE A 139 -10.82 -11.12 -4.39
C ILE A 139 -10.21 -9.76 -4.02
N GLY A 140 -9.16 -9.34 -4.73
CA GLY A 140 -8.53 -8.03 -4.53
C GLY A 140 -9.52 -6.88 -4.69
N ALA A 141 -10.31 -6.86 -5.77
CA ALA A 141 -11.29 -5.81 -6.04
C ALA A 141 -12.39 -5.74 -4.97
N VAL A 142 -12.90 -6.89 -4.52
CA VAL A 142 -13.88 -6.95 -3.42
C VAL A 142 -13.29 -6.36 -2.14
N ILE A 143 -12.04 -6.69 -1.81
CA ILE A 143 -11.39 -6.16 -0.61
C ILE A 143 -11.13 -4.66 -0.74
N VAL A 144 -10.69 -4.17 -1.91
CA VAL A 144 -10.52 -2.73 -2.20
C VAL A 144 -11.80 -1.96 -1.89
N ILE A 145 -12.94 -2.44 -2.39
CA ILE A 145 -14.22 -1.79 -2.15
C ILE A 145 -14.61 -1.90 -0.68
N ALA A 146 -14.55 -3.11 -0.10
CA ALA A 146 -14.94 -3.36 1.29
C ALA A 146 -14.04 -2.64 2.31
N TYR A 147 -12.82 -2.26 1.91
CA TYR A 147 -11.88 -1.56 2.79
C TYR A 147 -12.40 -0.18 3.19
N SER A 148 -13.05 0.56 2.28
CA SER A 148 -13.54 1.92 2.50
C SER A 148 -15.06 2.05 2.44
N ALA A 149 -15.74 1.18 1.67
CA ALA A 149 -17.17 1.26 1.43
C ALA A 149 -18.02 0.54 2.48
N GLY A 150 -19.29 0.94 2.59
CA GLY A 150 -20.27 0.30 3.46
C GLY A 150 -20.41 0.98 4.82
N LYS A 151 -21.27 0.39 5.66
CA LYS A 151 -21.58 0.91 7.02
C LYS A 151 -20.44 0.67 8.00
N THR A 152 -19.71 -0.44 7.84
CA THR A 152 -18.58 -0.82 8.69
C THR A 152 -17.46 -1.31 7.81
N PRO A 153 -16.70 -0.39 7.18
CA PRO A 153 -15.60 -0.75 6.30
C PRO A 153 -14.47 -1.43 7.08
N ILE A 154 -13.63 -2.20 6.38
CA ILE A 154 -12.49 -2.91 7.00
C ILE A 154 -11.53 -1.91 7.67
N SER A 155 -11.36 -0.72 7.08
CA SER A 155 -10.55 0.37 7.64
C SER A 155 -11.03 0.88 9.00
N TYR A 156 -12.28 0.57 9.38
CA TYR A 156 -12.85 0.93 10.70
C TYR A 156 -12.68 -0.18 11.74
N LEU A 157 -12.09 -1.30 11.37
CA LEU A 157 -11.92 -2.48 12.23
C LEU A 157 -10.46 -2.65 12.66
N PRO A 158 -10.19 -3.29 13.81
CA PRO A 158 -8.83 -3.51 14.32
C PRO A 158 -8.04 -4.59 13.56
N ILE A 159 -8.47 -4.89 12.35
CA ILE A 159 -7.82 -5.82 11.41
C ILE A 159 -7.36 -5.12 10.12
N GLY A 160 -7.65 -3.82 9.98
CA GLY A 160 -7.33 -3.05 8.77
C GLY A 160 -5.86 -3.13 8.40
N GLU A 161 -4.95 -3.01 9.37
CA GLU A 161 -3.51 -3.09 9.19
C GLU A 161 -3.07 -4.48 8.68
N VAL A 162 -3.65 -5.54 9.24
CA VAL A 162 -3.34 -6.92 8.84
C VAL A 162 -3.89 -7.22 7.45
N VAL A 163 -5.12 -6.81 7.16
CA VAL A 163 -5.76 -7.02 5.85
C VAL A 163 -4.99 -6.27 4.76
N SER A 164 -4.65 -5.00 4.98
CA SER A 164 -3.84 -4.22 4.04
C SER A 164 -2.48 -4.87 3.79
N GLY A 165 -1.76 -5.23 4.85
CA GLY A 165 -0.47 -5.92 4.74
C GLY A 165 -0.57 -7.23 3.99
N PHE A 166 -1.53 -8.09 4.32
CA PHE A 166 -1.69 -9.41 3.68
C PHE A 166 -2.14 -9.30 2.22
N VAL A 167 -3.09 -8.44 1.91
CA VAL A 167 -3.59 -8.31 0.53
C VAL A 167 -2.54 -7.70 -0.38
N MET A 168 -1.95 -6.60 0.01
CA MET A 168 -0.96 -5.92 -0.83
C MET A 168 0.40 -6.62 -0.77
N GLY A 169 0.88 -6.97 0.44
CA GLY A 169 2.18 -7.58 0.63
C GLY A 169 2.24 -9.10 0.38
N GLY A 170 1.10 -9.79 0.36
CA GLY A 170 1.02 -11.25 0.20
C GLY A 170 0.26 -11.71 -1.05
N LEU A 171 -1.02 -11.26 -1.24
CA LEU A 171 -1.80 -11.71 -2.40
C LEU A 171 -1.29 -11.14 -3.72
N ILE A 172 -0.80 -9.91 -3.76
CA ILE A 172 -0.20 -9.34 -4.98
C ILE A 172 1.02 -10.16 -5.40
N PRO A 173 2.03 -10.44 -4.53
CA PRO A 173 3.14 -11.30 -4.91
C PRO A 173 2.71 -12.70 -5.37
N LEU A 174 1.75 -13.32 -4.67
CA LEU A 174 1.26 -14.64 -5.03
C LEU A 174 0.62 -14.66 -6.43
N ALA A 175 -0.22 -13.66 -6.73
CA ALA A 175 -0.85 -13.51 -8.04
C ALA A 175 0.18 -13.24 -9.14
N CYS A 176 1.12 -12.31 -8.91
CA CYS A 176 2.17 -11.97 -9.87
C CYS A 176 3.10 -13.15 -10.13
N TYR A 177 3.51 -13.88 -9.10
CA TYR A 177 4.33 -15.08 -9.24
C TYR A 177 3.62 -16.15 -10.09
N GLN A 178 2.34 -16.42 -9.79
CA GLN A 178 1.56 -17.38 -10.56
C GLN A 178 1.45 -16.97 -12.04
N VAL A 179 1.25 -15.70 -12.32
CA VAL A 179 1.18 -15.21 -13.70
C VAL A 179 2.51 -15.36 -14.44
N LEU A 180 3.63 -15.08 -13.75
CA LEU A 180 4.96 -15.09 -14.36
C LEU A 180 5.55 -16.50 -14.52
N THR A 181 5.16 -17.46 -13.67
CA THR A 181 5.70 -18.82 -13.68
C THR A 181 4.71 -19.87 -14.19
N GLY A 182 3.40 -19.56 -14.18
CA GLY A 182 2.32 -20.52 -14.44
C GLY A 182 1.97 -21.39 -13.22
N GLU A 183 2.70 -21.27 -12.10
CA GLU A 183 2.53 -22.10 -10.91
C GLU A 183 1.97 -21.33 -9.73
N LEU A 184 0.95 -21.86 -9.07
CA LEU A 184 0.41 -21.32 -7.82
C LEU A 184 1.15 -21.97 -6.64
N ASP A 185 2.23 -21.34 -6.19
CA ASP A 185 3.03 -21.84 -5.08
C ASP A 185 2.85 -20.94 -3.83
N PHE A 186 2.28 -21.53 -2.78
CA PHE A 186 2.03 -20.82 -1.52
C PHE A 186 3.31 -20.51 -0.72
N VAL A 187 4.46 -21.07 -1.08
CA VAL A 187 5.75 -20.67 -0.48
C VAL A 187 6.04 -19.19 -0.73
N VAL A 188 5.49 -18.62 -1.80
CA VAL A 188 5.56 -17.17 -2.09
C VAL A 188 5.04 -16.34 -0.93
N LEU A 189 4.03 -16.80 -0.18
CA LEU A 189 3.55 -16.09 1.02
C LEU A 189 4.61 -16.04 2.12
N VAL A 190 5.47 -17.06 2.23
CA VAL A 190 6.62 -17.05 3.17
C VAL A 190 7.66 -16.01 2.71
N TRP A 191 7.98 -16.00 1.41
CA TRP A 191 8.90 -15.01 0.85
C TRP A 191 8.32 -13.59 0.92
N SER A 192 7.00 -13.46 1.00
CA SER A 192 6.30 -12.17 1.10
C SER A 192 6.15 -11.66 2.54
N ILE A 193 6.54 -12.42 3.57
CA ILE A 193 6.42 -11.96 4.98
C ILE A 193 7.03 -10.57 5.19
N PRO A 194 8.22 -10.23 4.64
CA PRO A 194 8.75 -8.88 4.77
C PRO A 194 7.84 -7.80 4.16
N THR A 195 7.29 -8.02 2.98
CA THR A 195 6.38 -7.06 2.33
C THR A 195 5.04 -6.93 3.08
N ILE A 196 4.52 -8.05 3.61
CA ILE A 196 3.31 -8.06 4.45
C ILE A 196 3.49 -7.16 5.68
N ILE A 197 4.61 -7.33 6.39
CA ILE A 197 4.90 -6.54 7.61
C ILE A 197 5.15 -5.08 7.24
N GLY A 198 5.95 -4.80 6.21
CA GLY A 198 6.28 -3.44 5.80
C GLY A 198 5.03 -2.62 5.41
N ILE A 199 4.12 -3.20 4.63
CA ILE A 199 2.88 -2.53 4.24
C ILE A 199 1.91 -2.40 5.43
N GLY A 200 1.80 -3.43 6.27
CA GLY A 200 1.03 -3.33 7.52
C GLY A 200 1.52 -2.20 8.43
N LEU A 201 2.83 -1.95 8.47
CA LEU A 201 3.43 -0.84 9.20
C LEU A 201 3.08 0.54 8.61
N ILE A 202 2.86 0.68 7.29
CA ILE A 202 2.36 1.93 6.70
C ILE A 202 0.99 2.27 7.31
N MET A 203 0.06 1.31 7.29
CA MET A 203 -1.27 1.50 7.87
C MET A 203 -1.22 1.73 9.37
N MET A 204 -0.36 0.99 10.08
CA MET A 204 -0.19 1.18 11.53
C MET A 204 0.41 2.54 11.88
N THR A 205 1.28 3.11 11.04
CA THR A 205 1.80 4.47 11.20
C THR A 205 0.66 5.48 11.11
N ASN A 206 -0.13 5.40 10.04
CA ASN A 206 -1.29 6.28 9.84
C ASN A 206 -2.24 6.22 11.03
N ASN A 207 -2.75 5.03 11.36
CA ASN A 207 -3.74 4.84 12.41
C ASN A 207 -3.18 5.17 13.82
N THR A 208 -1.86 5.05 14.06
CA THR A 208 -1.27 5.46 15.33
C THR A 208 -1.18 6.98 15.47
N CYS A 209 -0.93 7.69 14.37
CA CYS A 209 -0.98 9.15 14.35
C CYS A 209 -2.39 9.69 14.57
N ASP A 210 -3.39 9.00 14.04
CA ASP A 210 -4.78 9.45 13.93
C ASP A 210 -5.70 8.91 15.05
N ILE A 211 -5.16 8.40 16.17
CA ILE A 211 -5.96 7.78 17.26
C ILE A 211 -7.09 8.69 17.75
N GLU A 212 -6.83 9.98 17.98
CA GLU A 212 -7.83 10.92 18.48
C GLU A 212 -8.95 11.13 17.45
N LYS A 213 -8.59 11.37 16.21
CA LYS A 213 -9.52 11.52 15.09
C LYS A 213 -10.35 10.25 14.87
N ASP A 214 -9.71 9.08 14.88
CA ASP A 214 -10.39 7.80 14.72
C ASP A 214 -11.47 7.56 15.81
N ILE A 215 -11.18 7.98 17.06
CA ILE A 215 -12.15 7.89 18.18
C ILE A 215 -13.35 8.80 17.91
N GLU A 216 -13.14 10.03 17.44
CA GLU A 216 -14.21 10.99 17.17
C GLU A 216 -15.19 10.48 16.10
N VAL A 217 -14.68 9.83 15.05
CA VAL A 217 -15.50 9.24 13.98
C VAL A 217 -15.86 7.76 14.24
N SER A 218 -15.68 7.27 15.46
CA SER A 218 -16.01 5.90 15.89
C SER A 218 -15.29 4.81 15.12
N ARG A 219 -14.11 5.07 14.57
CA ARG A 219 -13.20 4.05 13.99
C ARG A 219 -12.50 3.30 15.11
N ARG A 220 -12.50 1.97 15.02
CA ARG A 220 -11.89 1.07 16.01
C ARG A 220 -10.68 0.36 15.44
N THR A 221 -9.69 1.13 15.02
CA THR A 221 -8.42 0.61 14.52
C THR A 221 -7.61 -0.09 15.64
N LEU A 222 -6.62 -0.90 15.29
CA LEU A 222 -5.78 -1.56 16.30
C LEU A 222 -5.10 -0.55 17.24
N PRO A 223 -4.54 0.58 16.77
CA PRO A 223 -3.98 1.60 17.63
C PRO A 223 -5.01 2.26 18.57
N THR A 224 -6.26 2.49 18.13
CA THR A 224 -7.29 3.04 19.02
C THR A 224 -7.62 2.13 20.19
N LEU A 225 -7.60 0.80 19.97
CA LEU A 225 -7.83 -0.19 21.03
C LEU A 225 -6.66 -0.30 22.01
N LEU A 226 -5.42 -0.15 21.52
CA LEU A 226 -4.20 -0.28 22.34
C LEU A 226 -3.87 1.00 23.10
N GLY A 227 -4.23 2.15 22.54
CA GLY A 227 -3.72 3.46 22.93
C GLY A 227 -2.27 3.69 22.48
N ARG A 228 -1.89 4.96 22.25
CA ARG A 228 -0.60 5.33 21.65
C ARG A 228 0.62 4.68 22.31
N PRO A 229 0.76 4.61 23.66
CA PRO A 229 1.94 4.02 24.26
C PRO A 229 2.15 2.53 23.93
N ARG A 230 1.06 1.74 23.90
CA ARG A 230 1.12 0.31 23.56
C ARG A 230 1.23 0.10 22.05
N ALA A 231 0.54 0.90 21.25
CA ALA A 231 0.64 0.88 19.80
C ALA A 231 2.08 1.15 19.33
N ARG A 232 2.78 2.14 19.91
CA ARG A 232 4.20 2.40 19.62
C ARG A 232 5.12 1.24 20.02
N LYS A 233 4.88 0.59 21.17
CA LYS A 233 5.66 -0.60 21.54
C LYS A 233 5.50 -1.74 20.54
N LEU A 234 4.26 -2.01 20.15
CA LEU A 234 3.95 -3.00 19.11
C LEU A 234 4.57 -2.61 17.76
N TYR A 235 4.48 -1.35 17.39
CA TYR A 235 5.10 -0.81 16.17
C TYR A 235 6.59 -1.05 16.12
N HIS A 236 7.32 -0.72 17.19
CA HIS A 236 8.76 -0.97 17.28
C HIS A 236 9.07 -2.48 17.19
N ALA A 237 8.31 -3.32 17.89
CA ALA A 237 8.48 -4.77 17.81
C ALA A 237 8.28 -5.28 16.36
N LEU A 238 7.26 -4.78 15.65
CA LEU A 238 7.00 -5.14 14.26
C LEU A 238 8.11 -4.65 13.31
N VAL A 239 8.70 -3.47 13.54
CA VAL A 239 9.86 -3.01 12.76
C VAL A 239 11.04 -3.97 12.92
N PHE A 240 11.35 -4.42 14.15
CA PHE A 240 12.41 -5.41 14.37
C PHE A 240 12.05 -6.78 13.78
N CYS A 241 10.79 -7.22 13.89
CA CYS A 241 10.32 -8.44 13.21
C CYS A 241 10.47 -8.33 11.69
N TRP A 242 10.20 -7.16 11.11
CA TRP A 242 10.37 -6.91 9.68
C TRP A 242 11.82 -7.07 9.24
N LEU A 243 12.75 -6.43 9.95
CA LEU A 243 14.20 -6.56 9.67
C LEU A 243 14.65 -8.02 9.80
N ALA A 244 14.23 -8.70 10.88
CA ALA A 244 14.53 -10.12 11.09
C ALA A 244 13.95 -11.00 9.98
N ALA A 245 12.72 -10.74 9.52
CA ALA A 245 12.09 -11.48 8.44
C ALA A 245 12.87 -11.32 7.12
N ILE A 246 13.33 -10.10 6.77
CA ILE A 246 14.18 -9.86 5.60
C ILE A 246 15.45 -10.73 5.69
N VAL A 247 16.15 -10.66 6.83
CA VAL A 247 17.41 -11.40 7.02
C VAL A 247 17.18 -12.91 6.94
N VAL A 248 16.15 -13.42 7.64
CA VAL A 248 15.86 -14.86 7.70
C VAL A 248 15.46 -15.38 6.30
N VAL A 249 14.54 -14.70 5.61
CA VAL A 249 14.09 -15.15 4.29
C VAL A 249 15.24 -15.15 3.28
N VAL A 250 16.07 -14.10 3.25
CA VAL A 250 17.22 -14.06 2.34
C VAL A 250 18.25 -15.12 2.72
N ALA A 251 18.59 -15.29 3.99
CA ALA A 251 19.59 -16.27 4.42
C ALA A 251 19.17 -17.71 4.12
N VAL A 252 17.87 -18.03 4.25
CA VAL A 252 17.36 -19.40 4.07
C VAL A 252 17.08 -19.72 2.60
N PHE A 253 16.45 -18.80 1.87
CA PHE A 253 15.94 -19.07 0.52
C PHE A 253 16.79 -18.45 -0.59
N PHE A 254 17.47 -17.33 -0.30
CA PHE A 254 18.21 -16.52 -1.29
C PHE A 254 19.64 -16.18 -0.85
N PRO A 255 20.45 -17.17 -0.40
CA PRO A 255 21.72 -16.91 0.29
C PRO A 255 22.77 -16.17 -0.56
N ARG A 256 22.71 -16.29 -1.91
CA ARG A 256 23.62 -15.56 -2.81
C ARG A 256 23.42 -14.04 -2.73
N GLY A 257 22.21 -13.58 -2.43
CA GLY A 257 21.89 -12.17 -2.24
C GLY A 257 22.23 -11.60 -0.86
N ALA A 258 22.72 -12.41 0.08
CA ALA A 258 22.94 -11.99 1.46
C ALA A 258 23.90 -10.79 1.61
N ILE A 259 24.84 -10.62 0.70
CA ILE A 259 25.77 -9.46 0.70
C ILE A 259 25.01 -8.13 0.57
N ILE A 260 23.89 -8.11 -0.14
CA ILE A 260 23.07 -6.92 -0.36
C ILE A 260 22.46 -6.44 0.96
N LEU A 261 22.18 -7.36 1.91
CA LEU A 261 21.63 -7.01 3.22
C LEU A 261 22.55 -6.11 4.03
N VAL A 262 23.86 -6.24 3.87
CA VAL A 262 24.83 -5.36 4.54
C VAL A 262 24.64 -3.92 4.09
N PHE A 263 24.51 -3.71 2.78
CA PHE A 263 24.24 -2.38 2.22
C PHE A 263 22.85 -1.87 2.61
N ALA A 264 21.85 -2.75 2.61
CA ALA A 264 20.48 -2.43 3.05
C ALA A 264 20.49 -1.88 4.49
N LEU A 265 21.12 -2.57 5.42
CA LEU A 265 21.16 -2.17 6.83
C LEU A 265 21.93 -0.85 7.04
N LEU A 266 23.05 -0.66 6.33
CA LEU A 266 23.85 0.58 6.40
C LEU A 266 23.08 1.78 5.84
N ALA A 267 22.47 1.63 4.67
CA ALA A 267 21.73 2.67 4.01
C ALA A 267 20.46 3.04 4.80
N SER A 268 19.68 2.04 5.25
CA SER A 268 18.41 2.26 5.96
C SER A 268 18.58 2.75 7.40
N TYR A 269 19.79 2.71 7.98
CA TYR A 269 20.01 3.07 9.38
C TYR A 269 19.48 4.48 9.74
N PRO A 270 19.79 5.56 8.98
CA PRO A 270 19.30 6.90 9.31
C PRO A 270 17.78 7.00 9.23
N LEU A 271 17.17 6.38 8.24
CA LEU A 271 15.70 6.36 8.07
C LEU A 271 15.02 5.56 9.19
N LEU A 272 15.54 4.39 9.53
CA LEU A 272 15.06 3.58 10.64
C LEU A 272 15.17 4.32 11.98
N LYS A 273 16.30 5.01 12.21
CA LYS A 273 16.47 5.82 13.41
C LYS A 273 15.43 6.93 13.49
N ALA A 274 15.19 7.66 12.39
CA ALA A 274 14.17 8.70 12.33
C ALA A 274 12.77 8.14 12.60
N LEU A 275 12.43 7.01 11.98
CA LEU A 275 11.15 6.32 12.15
C LEU A 275 10.92 5.88 13.60
N LEU A 276 11.90 5.24 14.23
CA LEU A 276 11.80 4.72 15.61
C LEU A 276 11.75 5.84 16.67
N THR A 277 12.30 7.02 16.35
CA THR A 277 12.26 8.18 17.26
C THR A 277 11.00 9.02 17.11
N ASN A 278 10.24 8.82 16.02
CA ASN A 278 9.00 9.57 15.78
C ASN A 278 7.95 9.25 16.87
N PRO A 279 7.29 10.27 17.46
CA PRO A 279 6.27 10.06 18.48
C PRO A 279 4.98 9.42 17.95
N LEU A 280 4.76 9.37 16.63
CA LEU A 280 3.54 8.90 15.96
C LEU A 280 2.30 9.61 16.55
N ALA A 281 2.30 10.92 16.48
CA ALA A 281 1.25 11.78 16.99
C ALA A 281 0.75 12.74 15.89
N PRO A 282 -0.46 13.34 16.00
CA PRO A 282 -1.05 14.17 14.95
C PRO A 282 -0.09 15.24 14.39
N PRO A 283 0.67 16.00 15.20
CA PRO A 283 1.57 17.02 14.66
C PRO A 283 2.73 16.46 13.82
N THR A 284 3.05 15.17 13.97
CA THR A 284 4.17 14.52 13.26
C THR A 284 3.71 13.57 12.18
N ARG A 285 2.40 13.50 11.87
CA ARG A 285 1.78 12.56 10.94
C ARG A 285 2.43 12.57 9.56
N ILE A 286 2.51 13.74 8.91
CA ILE A 286 3.11 13.88 7.57
C ILE A 286 4.55 13.34 7.56
N GLY A 287 5.36 13.74 8.55
CA GLY A 287 6.73 13.26 8.69
C GLY A 287 6.81 11.75 8.95
N ALA A 288 5.93 11.20 9.77
CA ALA A 288 5.87 9.77 10.07
C ALA A 288 5.51 8.95 8.82
N MET A 289 4.53 9.41 8.04
CA MET A 289 4.15 8.77 6.78
C MET A 289 5.28 8.80 5.75
N ALA A 290 5.94 9.94 5.57
CA ALA A 290 7.10 10.05 4.70
C ALA A 290 8.24 9.13 5.12
N GLN A 291 8.51 9.00 6.43
CA GLN A 291 9.53 8.12 6.99
C GLN A 291 9.22 6.65 6.72
N ILE A 292 8.01 6.17 7.05
CA ILE A 292 7.66 4.77 6.83
C ILE A 292 7.64 4.39 5.35
N CYS A 293 7.14 5.28 4.48
CA CYS A 293 7.16 5.07 3.03
C CYS A 293 8.61 4.99 2.52
N SER A 294 9.50 5.89 2.96
CA SER A 294 10.92 5.87 2.57
C SER A 294 11.62 4.58 3.03
N VAL A 295 11.40 4.14 4.27
CA VAL A 295 11.93 2.87 4.77
C VAL A 295 11.40 1.67 3.97
N ASN A 296 10.10 1.68 3.61
CA ASN A 296 9.53 0.62 2.76
C ASN A 296 10.18 0.59 1.37
N ILE A 297 10.34 1.75 0.73
CA ILE A 297 10.97 1.84 -0.59
C ILE A 297 12.39 1.29 -0.51
N GLU A 298 13.15 1.71 0.46
CA GLU A 298 14.55 1.34 0.59
C GLU A 298 14.72 -0.14 0.93
N LEU A 299 14.13 -0.60 2.03
CA LEU A 299 14.23 -2.02 2.45
C LEU A 299 13.58 -2.95 1.43
N GLY A 300 12.43 -2.58 0.85
CA GLY A 300 11.75 -3.37 -0.17
C GLY A 300 12.56 -3.49 -1.46
N SER A 301 13.21 -2.40 -1.90
CA SER A 301 14.10 -2.42 -3.07
C SER A 301 15.33 -3.29 -2.84
N PHE A 302 16.00 -3.14 -1.70
CA PHE A 302 17.14 -4.00 -1.35
C PHE A 302 16.72 -5.46 -1.19
N TYR A 303 15.53 -5.73 -0.64
CA TYR A 303 14.99 -7.07 -0.52
C TYR A 303 14.75 -7.71 -1.89
N ALA A 304 14.08 -7.03 -2.80
CA ALA A 304 13.89 -7.48 -4.18
C ALA A 304 15.24 -7.69 -4.90
N ALA A 305 16.20 -6.77 -4.73
CA ALA A 305 17.52 -6.90 -5.28
C ALA A 305 18.30 -8.12 -4.71
N ALA A 306 18.17 -8.41 -3.41
CA ALA A 306 18.80 -9.58 -2.79
C ALA A 306 18.22 -10.89 -3.35
N ILE A 307 16.90 -10.96 -3.57
CA ILE A 307 16.28 -12.09 -4.23
C ILE A 307 16.79 -12.21 -5.66
N PHE A 308 16.75 -11.13 -6.43
CA PHE A 308 17.20 -11.10 -7.83
C PHE A 308 18.66 -11.54 -7.97
N ALA A 309 19.55 -11.08 -7.09
CA ALA A 309 20.97 -11.47 -7.08
C ALA A 309 21.18 -12.98 -6.83
N SER A 310 20.18 -13.69 -6.34
CA SER A 310 20.22 -15.14 -6.20
C SER A 310 19.86 -15.89 -7.50
N SER A 311 19.38 -15.18 -8.54
CA SER A 311 19.06 -15.76 -9.84
C SER A 311 20.34 -16.13 -10.63
N ALA A 312 20.22 -17.11 -11.55
CA ALA A 312 21.29 -17.46 -12.47
C ALA A 312 21.60 -16.34 -13.47
N ILE A 313 20.62 -15.51 -13.81
CA ILE A 313 20.75 -14.39 -14.75
C ILE A 313 21.72 -13.33 -14.23
N ALA A 314 21.72 -13.03 -12.94
CA ALA A 314 22.58 -12.02 -12.33
C ALA A 314 24.07 -12.31 -12.47
N PHE A 315 24.46 -13.54 -12.83
CA PHE A 315 25.86 -13.99 -12.95
C PHE A 315 26.27 -14.35 -14.37
N ILE A 316 25.38 -14.22 -15.35
CA ILE A 316 25.67 -14.51 -16.77
C ILE A 316 25.87 -13.21 -17.57
N ALA A 317 25.41 -12.06 -17.02
CA ALA A 317 25.59 -10.74 -17.61
C ALA A 317 26.89 -10.09 -17.14
#